data_98655874b6929788599ad6f18e58316a
#
_entry.id   98655874b6929788599ad6f18e58316a
#
_cell.length_a   1.000
_cell.length_b   1.000
_cell.length_c   1.000
_cell.angle_alpha   90.00
_cell.angle_beta   90.00
_cell.angle_gamma   90.00
#
_symmetry.space_group_name_H-M   'P 1'
#
loop_
_entity.id
_entity.type
_entity.pdbx_description
1 polymer ?
#
loop_
_entity_poly.entity_id
_entity_poly.type
_entity_poly.pdbx_seq_one_letter_code
_entity_poly.pdbx_strand_id
1 'polypeptide(L)'
;CIRDSVFTTQWRLNRAFDAGTRAAIEETITATEETHRGELRFAVEARLDTWSLLGGETAHERSLDVFANLGIWDTEDNSGILIYVLLADHHVAIVADRGYRDLVSDEQWRAVCEAMETAFRAGDFRKGAIDGILGAARFAAEHFPLDGDNPDELSNEMIFL
;
A
#
# COMPACT_ATOMS: atom_id res chain seq x y z
N CYS A 1 -15.68 13.42 -23.53
CA CYS A 1 -16.13 12.36 -22.67
C CYS A 1 -15.00 11.48 -22.08
N ILE A 2 -14.18 10.76 -22.85
CA ILE A 2 -13.09 9.94 -22.30
C ILE A 2 -11.96 10.81 -21.73
N ARG A 3 -11.63 11.93 -22.36
CA ARG A 3 -10.64 12.89 -21.90
C ARG A 3 -11.00 13.52 -20.55
N ASP A 4 -12.25 13.91 -20.36
CA ASP A 4 -12.73 14.53 -19.11
C ASP A 4 -12.66 13.55 -17.93
N SER A 5 -12.93 12.28 -18.16
CA SER A 5 -12.85 11.21 -17.15
C SER A 5 -11.41 10.99 -16.67
N VAL A 6 -10.41 10.98 -17.55
CA VAL A 6 -9.00 10.81 -17.22
C VAL A 6 -8.48 12.03 -16.43
N PHE A 7 -8.80 13.25 -16.84
CA PHE A 7 -8.41 14.47 -16.14
C PHE A 7 -9.02 14.55 -14.73
N THR A 8 -10.29 14.20 -14.59
CA THR A 8 -10.98 14.17 -13.28
C THR A 8 -10.35 13.15 -12.34
N THR A 9 -10.00 12.00 -12.85
CA THR A 9 -9.35 10.90 -12.11
C THR A 9 -7.97 11.32 -11.62
N GLN A 10 -7.14 11.87 -12.49
CA GLN A 10 -5.80 12.34 -12.15
C GLN A 10 -5.84 13.52 -11.15
N TRP A 11 -6.79 14.42 -11.31
CA TRP A 11 -6.97 15.53 -10.39
C TRP A 11 -7.36 15.04 -8.98
N ARG A 12 -8.23 14.04 -8.87
CA ARG A 12 -8.60 13.43 -7.58
C ARG A 12 -7.41 12.78 -6.90
N LEU A 13 -6.61 12.03 -7.64
CA LEU A 13 -5.37 11.43 -7.13
C LEU A 13 -4.41 12.50 -6.62
N ASN A 14 -4.16 13.53 -7.41
CA ASN A 14 -3.24 14.61 -7.04
C ASN A 14 -3.75 15.46 -5.89
N ARG A 15 -5.06 15.54 -5.68
CA ARG A 15 -5.66 16.24 -4.55
C ARG A 15 -5.58 15.44 -3.25
N ALA A 16 -5.84 14.15 -3.32
CA ALA A 16 -5.78 13.25 -2.17
C ALA A 16 -4.32 12.96 -1.77
N PHE A 17 -3.47 12.72 -2.76
CA PHE A 17 -2.04 12.40 -2.60
C PHE A 17 -1.21 13.46 -3.34
N ASP A 18 -1.16 14.66 -2.80
CA ASP A 18 -0.34 15.74 -3.32
C ASP A 18 1.17 15.48 -3.16
N ALA A 19 2.00 16.30 -3.74
CA ALA A 19 3.46 16.13 -3.70
C ALA A 19 4.01 16.04 -2.27
N GLY A 20 3.45 16.82 -1.33
CA GLY A 20 3.84 16.79 0.08
C GLY A 20 3.44 15.49 0.77
N THR A 21 2.26 14.97 0.47
CA THR A 21 1.77 13.68 1.00
C THR A 21 2.58 12.51 0.44
N ARG A 22 2.90 12.53 -0.86
CA ARG A 22 3.77 11.51 -1.47
C ARG A 22 5.16 11.50 -0.86
N ALA A 23 5.78 12.67 -0.71
CA ALA A 23 7.09 12.78 -0.07
C ALA A 23 7.06 12.23 1.37
N ALA A 24 6.01 12.55 2.14
CA ALA A 24 5.84 12.04 3.49
C ALA A 24 5.66 10.52 3.55
N ILE A 25 4.95 9.93 2.57
CA ILE A 25 4.81 8.46 2.44
C ILE A 25 6.17 7.81 2.17
N GLU A 26 6.91 8.30 1.19
CA GLU A 26 8.22 7.79 0.80
C GLU A 26 9.26 7.92 1.93
N GLU A 27 9.29 9.08 2.59
CA GLU A 27 10.14 9.30 3.76
C GLU A 27 9.80 8.37 4.93
N THR A 28 8.51 8.12 5.15
CA THR A 28 8.04 7.21 6.22
C THR A 28 8.46 5.77 5.91
N ILE A 29 8.28 5.31 4.67
CA ILE A 29 8.74 3.98 4.24
C ILE A 29 10.24 3.85 4.47
N THR A 30 11.03 4.77 3.96
CA THR A 30 12.49 4.78 4.13
C THR A 30 12.90 4.74 5.61
N ALA A 31 12.26 5.54 6.44
CA ALA A 31 12.56 5.57 7.88
C ALA A 31 12.21 4.25 8.59
N THR A 32 11.12 3.59 8.19
CA THR A 32 10.74 2.29 8.78
C THR A 32 11.70 1.17 8.41
N GLU A 33 12.26 1.19 7.21
CA GLU A 33 13.23 0.19 6.73
C GLU A 33 14.55 0.18 7.53
N GLU A 34 14.83 1.23 8.27
CA GLU A 34 15.94 1.24 9.24
C GLU A 34 15.68 0.34 10.46
N THR A 35 14.48 -0.17 10.63
CA THR A 35 14.06 -0.98 11.79
C THR A 35 13.78 -2.45 11.47
N HIS A 36 13.64 -2.81 10.20
CA HIS A 36 13.26 -4.16 9.76
C HIS A 36 13.86 -4.51 8.39
N ARG A 37 13.84 -5.79 8.05
CA ARG A 37 14.27 -6.34 6.75
C ARG A 37 13.11 -6.52 5.76
N GLY A 38 11.88 -6.22 6.18
CA GLY A 38 10.72 -6.32 5.30
C GLY A 38 10.69 -5.17 4.30
N GLU A 39 10.21 -5.43 3.10
CA GLU A 39 10.05 -4.46 2.02
C GLU A 39 8.59 -4.00 1.94
N LEU A 40 8.36 -2.69 1.90
CA LEU A 40 7.03 -2.11 1.89
C LEU A 40 6.80 -1.26 0.65
N ARG A 41 5.70 -1.54 -0.06
CA ARG A 41 5.26 -0.75 -1.23
C ARG A 41 3.89 -0.13 -0.96
N PHE A 42 3.70 1.09 -1.45
CA PHE A 42 2.45 1.82 -1.37
C PHE A 42 1.95 2.17 -2.78
N ALA A 43 0.79 1.65 -3.15
CA ALA A 43 0.20 1.86 -4.46
C ALA A 43 -1.22 2.43 -4.34
N VAL A 44 -1.54 3.41 -5.17
CA VAL A 44 -2.85 4.04 -5.23
C VAL A 44 -3.41 3.93 -6.65
N GLU A 45 -4.64 3.46 -6.76
CA GLU A 45 -5.43 3.42 -7.97
C GLU A 45 -6.66 4.30 -7.79
N ALA A 46 -6.97 5.13 -8.79
CA ALA A 46 -8.10 6.05 -8.64
C ALA A 46 -9.44 5.32 -8.63
N ARG A 47 -9.60 4.35 -9.52
CA ARG A 47 -10.77 3.47 -9.64
C ARG A 47 -10.41 2.25 -10.49
N LEU A 48 -11.13 1.17 -10.32
CA LEU A 48 -11.05 0.04 -11.24
C LEU A 48 -11.52 0.45 -12.64
N ASP A 49 -10.89 -0.10 -13.66
CA ASP A 49 -11.31 0.16 -15.02
C ASP A 49 -12.66 -0.53 -15.34
N THR A 50 -13.27 -0.14 -16.47
CA THR A 50 -14.60 -0.64 -16.86
C THR A 50 -14.58 -2.15 -17.13
N TRP A 51 -13.46 -2.70 -17.61
CA TRP A 51 -13.33 -4.12 -17.90
C TRP A 51 -13.21 -4.95 -16.63
N SER A 52 -12.43 -4.48 -15.67
CA SER A 52 -12.32 -5.09 -14.34
C SER A 52 -13.66 -5.11 -13.61
N LEU A 53 -14.41 -4.01 -13.66
CA LEU A 53 -15.76 -3.92 -13.07
C LEU A 53 -16.77 -4.86 -13.76
N LEU A 54 -16.73 -4.96 -15.08
CA LEU A 54 -17.60 -5.87 -15.84
C LEU A 54 -17.22 -7.35 -15.61
N GLY A 55 -15.94 -7.64 -15.37
CA GLY A 55 -15.45 -8.96 -15.00
C GLY A 55 -15.75 -9.35 -13.56
N GLY A 56 -16.24 -8.43 -12.73
CA GLY A 56 -16.51 -8.66 -11.32
C GLY A 56 -15.26 -8.70 -10.45
N GLU A 57 -14.14 -8.14 -10.95
CA GLU A 57 -12.90 -8.06 -10.19
C GLU A 57 -13.10 -7.22 -8.92
N THR A 58 -12.68 -7.77 -7.80
CA THR A 58 -12.71 -7.09 -6.51
C THR A 58 -11.42 -6.31 -6.25
N ALA A 59 -11.46 -5.33 -5.35
CA ALA A 59 -10.26 -4.60 -4.92
C ALA A 59 -9.20 -5.55 -4.33
N HIS A 60 -9.62 -6.64 -3.68
CA HIS A 60 -8.70 -7.64 -3.16
C HIS A 60 -8.00 -8.41 -4.29
N GLU A 61 -8.73 -8.90 -5.28
CA GLU A 61 -8.14 -9.57 -6.46
C GLU A 61 -7.18 -8.65 -7.20
N ARG A 62 -7.59 -7.39 -7.40
CA ARG A 62 -6.74 -6.38 -8.00
C ARG A 62 -5.45 -6.14 -7.20
N SER A 63 -5.52 -6.10 -5.88
CA SER A 63 -4.34 -5.94 -5.03
C SER A 63 -3.36 -7.11 -5.14
N LEU A 64 -3.85 -8.34 -5.33
CA LEU A 64 -3.01 -9.52 -5.58
C LEU A 64 -2.29 -9.42 -6.94
N ASP A 65 -2.98 -8.97 -7.97
CA ASP A 65 -2.38 -8.74 -9.29
C ASP A 65 -1.29 -7.67 -9.24
N VAL A 66 -1.55 -6.56 -8.54
CA VAL A 66 -0.56 -5.50 -8.33
C VAL A 66 0.66 -6.01 -7.57
N PHE A 67 0.45 -6.78 -6.51
CA PHE A 67 1.53 -7.42 -5.75
C PHE A 67 2.41 -8.30 -6.63
N ALA A 68 1.81 -9.12 -7.48
CA ALA A 68 2.53 -9.98 -8.40
C ALA A 68 3.27 -9.18 -9.48
N ASN A 69 2.60 -8.22 -10.11
CA ASN A 69 3.16 -7.43 -11.20
C ASN A 69 4.30 -6.50 -10.77
N LEU A 70 4.26 -5.99 -9.54
CA LEU A 70 5.33 -5.17 -8.99
C LEU A 70 6.51 -5.97 -8.43
N GLY A 71 6.43 -7.30 -8.45
CA GLY A 71 7.49 -8.17 -7.96
C GLY A 71 7.73 -8.11 -6.45
N ILE A 72 6.70 -7.75 -5.68
CA ILE A 72 6.81 -7.59 -4.22
C ILE A 72 7.07 -8.94 -3.53
N TRP A 73 6.77 -10.03 -4.19
CA TRP A 73 7.06 -11.41 -3.76
C TRP A 73 8.54 -11.79 -3.89
N ASP A 74 9.33 -11.02 -4.63
CA ASP A 74 10.74 -11.32 -4.93
C ASP A 74 11.68 -10.67 -3.90
N THR A 75 11.54 -11.07 -2.66
CA THR A 75 12.40 -10.66 -1.55
C THR A 75 13.03 -11.88 -0.89
N GLU A 76 14.23 -11.74 -0.34
CA GLU A 76 15.01 -12.84 0.26
C GLU A 76 14.23 -13.57 1.36
N ASP A 77 13.57 -12.83 2.25
CA ASP A 77 12.85 -13.39 3.40
C ASP A 77 11.35 -13.64 3.13
N ASN A 78 10.86 -13.44 1.92
CA ASN A 78 9.43 -13.43 1.60
C ASN A 78 8.65 -12.46 2.52
N SER A 79 9.21 -11.29 2.74
CA SER A 79 8.77 -10.27 3.69
C SER A 79 8.20 -9.01 3.03
N GLY A 80 7.81 -9.10 1.75
CA GLY A 80 7.18 -8.02 1.02
C GLY A 80 5.78 -7.71 1.52
N ILE A 81 5.45 -6.43 1.61
CA ILE A 81 4.13 -5.92 1.98
C ILE A 81 3.68 -4.90 0.93
N LEU A 82 2.48 -5.07 0.39
CA LEU A 82 1.81 -4.07 -0.42
C LEU A 82 0.66 -3.45 0.38
N ILE A 83 0.65 -2.13 0.48
CA ILE A 83 -0.54 -1.36 0.84
C ILE A 83 -1.15 -0.84 -0.46
N TYR A 84 -2.33 -1.31 -0.79
CA TYR A 84 -3.08 -0.93 -1.98
C TYR A 84 -4.29 -0.09 -1.60
N VAL A 85 -4.42 1.08 -2.20
CA VAL A 85 -5.54 2.01 -1.97
C VAL A 85 -6.35 2.16 -3.26
N LEU A 86 -7.62 1.83 -3.19
CA LEU A 86 -8.60 2.13 -4.23
C LEU A 86 -9.36 3.41 -3.83
N LEU A 87 -8.97 4.54 -4.40
CA LEU A 87 -9.40 5.86 -3.94
C LEU A 87 -10.89 6.09 -4.09
N ALA A 88 -11.50 5.62 -5.18
CA ALA A 88 -12.93 5.84 -5.44
C ALA A 88 -13.83 5.31 -4.34
N ASP A 89 -13.44 4.20 -3.71
CA ASP A 89 -14.21 3.52 -2.67
C ASP A 89 -13.65 3.77 -1.26
N HIS A 90 -12.58 4.57 -1.14
CA HIS A 90 -11.78 4.71 0.08
C HIS A 90 -11.38 3.35 0.67
N HIS A 91 -11.18 2.35 -0.18
CA HIS A 91 -10.88 0.99 0.21
C HIS A 91 -9.37 0.74 0.27
N VAL A 92 -8.95 0.02 1.30
CA VAL A 92 -7.55 -0.38 1.49
C VAL A 92 -7.46 -1.90 1.52
N ALA A 93 -6.53 -2.45 0.79
CA ALA A 93 -6.14 -3.85 0.90
C ALA A 93 -4.65 -3.93 1.24
N ILE A 94 -4.28 -4.80 2.15
CA ILE A 94 -2.89 -5.13 2.44
C ILE A 94 -2.63 -6.56 1.98
N VAL A 95 -1.63 -6.73 1.14
CA VAL A 95 -1.11 -8.04 0.72
C VAL A 95 0.26 -8.21 1.34
N ALA A 96 0.39 -9.17 2.22
CA ALA A 96 1.65 -9.55 2.84
C ALA A 96 2.12 -10.90 2.28
N ASP A 97 3.41 -11.00 2.00
CA ASP A 97 3.99 -12.22 1.46
C ASP A 97 3.94 -13.36 2.49
N ARG A 98 4.20 -14.55 2.03
CA ARG A 98 4.08 -15.81 2.79
C ARG A 98 4.90 -15.85 4.08
N GLY A 99 5.95 -15.03 4.20
CA GLY A 99 6.73 -14.89 5.43
C GLY A 99 5.91 -14.46 6.65
N TYR A 100 4.78 -13.79 6.43
CA TYR A 100 3.87 -13.33 7.50
C TYR A 100 2.72 -14.30 7.82
N ARG A 101 2.51 -15.35 7.03
CA ARG A 101 1.30 -16.20 7.05
C ARG A 101 0.89 -16.70 8.43
N ASP A 102 1.85 -17.17 9.22
CA ASP A 102 1.60 -17.75 10.54
C ASP A 102 2.01 -16.80 11.69
N LEU A 103 2.43 -15.58 11.36
CA LEU A 103 2.97 -14.60 12.30
C LEU A 103 2.00 -13.44 12.57
N VAL A 104 1.24 -13.03 11.55
CA VAL A 104 0.28 -11.92 11.64
C VAL A 104 -1.07 -12.41 11.15
N SER A 105 -2.09 -12.27 11.97
CA SER A 105 -3.44 -12.73 11.62
C SER A 105 -4.15 -11.79 10.63
N ASP A 106 -5.14 -12.31 9.93
CA ASP A 106 -5.98 -11.51 9.03
C ASP A 106 -6.69 -10.36 9.76
N GLU A 107 -7.06 -10.56 11.03
CA GLU A 107 -7.67 -9.54 11.87
C GLU A 107 -6.71 -8.38 12.16
N GLN A 108 -5.42 -8.69 12.35
CA GLN A 108 -4.39 -7.65 12.58
C GLN A 108 -4.17 -6.81 11.31
N TRP A 109 -4.09 -7.42 10.14
CA TRP A 109 -4.02 -6.70 8.86
C TRP A 109 -5.29 -5.90 8.61
N ARG A 110 -6.45 -6.47 8.89
CA ARG A 110 -7.75 -5.78 8.72
C ARG A 110 -7.85 -4.54 9.60
N ALA A 111 -7.37 -4.60 10.84
CA ALA A 111 -7.39 -3.45 11.74
C ALA A 111 -6.59 -2.27 11.17
N VAL A 112 -5.44 -2.52 10.54
CA VAL A 112 -4.67 -1.48 9.85
C VAL A 112 -5.46 -0.90 8.67
N CYS A 113 -6.05 -1.75 7.83
CA CYS A 113 -6.88 -1.31 6.70
C CYS A 113 -8.06 -0.44 7.15
N GLU A 114 -8.80 -0.86 8.17
CA GLU A 114 -9.98 -0.15 8.69
C GLU A 114 -9.62 1.23 9.27
N ALA A 115 -8.49 1.33 9.96
CA ALA A 115 -8.00 2.61 10.46
C ALA A 115 -7.65 3.57 9.33
N MET A 116 -6.99 3.08 8.27
CA MET A 116 -6.69 3.87 7.07
C MET A 116 -7.97 4.33 6.36
N GLU A 117 -8.92 3.42 6.14
CA GLU A 117 -10.18 3.71 5.48
C GLU A 117 -11.00 4.77 6.24
N THR A 118 -11.01 4.70 7.57
CA THR A 118 -11.65 5.70 8.42
C THR A 118 -11.03 7.09 8.22
N ALA A 119 -9.70 7.19 8.22
CA ALA A 119 -9.00 8.44 7.96
C ALA A 119 -9.27 8.97 6.55
N PHE A 120 -9.28 8.11 5.54
CA PHE A 120 -9.55 8.49 4.14
C PHE A 120 -10.98 9.00 3.95
N ARG A 121 -11.98 8.40 4.60
CA ARG A 121 -13.36 8.89 4.59
C ARG A 121 -13.49 10.27 5.25
N ALA A 122 -12.66 10.56 6.23
CA ALA A 122 -12.58 11.89 6.86
C ALA A 122 -11.79 12.91 6.03
N GLY A 123 -11.16 12.51 4.92
CA GLY A 123 -10.32 13.37 4.09
C GLY A 123 -8.86 13.46 4.55
N ASP A 124 -8.46 12.76 5.61
CA ASP A 124 -7.11 12.76 6.17
C ASP A 124 -6.20 11.73 5.48
N PHE A 125 -5.99 11.89 4.19
CA PHE A 125 -5.21 10.94 3.37
C PHE A 125 -3.76 10.79 3.84
N ARG A 126 -3.10 11.90 4.15
CA ARG A 126 -1.72 11.89 4.65
C ARG A 126 -1.60 11.12 5.96
N LYS A 127 -2.45 11.45 6.92
CA LYS A 127 -2.46 10.77 8.23
C LYS A 127 -2.78 9.29 8.08
N GLY A 128 -3.80 8.94 7.33
CA GLY A 128 -4.21 7.56 7.11
C GLY A 128 -3.11 6.74 6.45
N ALA A 129 -2.43 7.29 5.45
CA ALA A 129 -1.31 6.62 4.79
C ALA A 129 -0.12 6.40 5.72
N ILE A 130 0.30 7.43 6.45
CA ILE A 130 1.43 7.33 7.39
C ILE A 130 1.12 6.35 8.51
N ASP A 131 -0.05 6.43 9.14
CA ASP A 131 -0.45 5.52 10.20
C ASP A 131 -0.53 4.06 9.71
N GLY A 132 -0.98 3.86 8.47
CA GLY A 132 -1.01 2.55 7.83
C GLY A 132 0.38 1.97 7.59
N ILE A 133 1.30 2.78 7.07
CA ILE A 133 2.70 2.39 6.87
C ILE A 133 3.35 2.01 8.21
N LEU A 134 3.18 2.84 9.23
CA LEU A 134 3.72 2.58 10.56
C LEU A 134 3.11 1.32 11.19
N GLY A 135 1.81 1.08 10.99
CA GLY A 135 1.12 -0.13 11.45
C GLY A 135 1.66 -1.40 10.79
N ALA A 136 1.85 -1.38 9.48
CA ALA A 136 2.43 -2.50 8.73
C ALA A 136 3.91 -2.72 9.09
N ALA A 137 4.68 -1.64 9.18
CA ALA A 137 6.10 -1.68 9.52
C ALA A 137 6.35 -2.24 10.93
N ARG A 138 5.42 -2.02 11.86
CA ARG A 138 5.50 -2.61 13.21
C ARG A 138 5.50 -4.14 13.15
N PHE A 139 4.67 -4.75 12.32
CA PHE A 139 4.68 -6.21 12.12
C PHE A 139 5.97 -6.68 11.46
N ALA A 140 6.49 -5.91 10.50
CA ALA A 140 7.76 -6.20 9.88
C ALA A 140 8.92 -6.15 10.90
N ALA A 141 8.96 -5.12 11.74
CA ALA A 141 9.98 -4.99 12.77
C ALA A 141 9.88 -6.07 13.87
N GLU A 142 8.67 -6.52 14.21
CA GLU A 142 8.44 -7.58 15.18
C GLU A 142 8.93 -8.95 14.70
N HIS A 143 8.70 -9.27 13.42
CA HIS A 143 8.94 -10.60 12.87
C HIS A 143 10.19 -10.69 11.99
N PHE A 144 10.62 -9.59 11.40
CA PHE A 144 11.79 -9.47 10.56
C PHE A 144 12.66 -8.29 11.01
N PRO A 145 13.17 -8.30 12.27
CA PRO A 145 13.99 -7.21 12.78
C PRO A 145 15.29 -7.09 12.00
N LEU A 146 15.83 -5.88 11.94
CA LEU A 146 17.11 -5.63 11.30
C LEU A 146 18.24 -6.27 12.14
N ASP A 147 19.03 -7.15 11.53
CA ASP A 147 20.14 -7.87 12.14
C ASP A 147 21.40 -7.87 11.26
N GLY A 148 21.73 -6.73 10.71
CA GLY A 148 22.89 -6.56 9.82
C GLY A 148 22.61 -5.60 8.67
N ASP A 149 23.32 -5.78 7.57
CA ASP A 149 23.08 -5.03 6.35
C ASP A 149 21.74 -5.44 5.75
N ASN A 150 20.89 -4.45 5.47
CA ASN A 150 19.62 -4.64 4.77
C ASN A 150 19.75 -4.03 3.37
N PRO A 151 19.98 -4.82 2.33
CA PRO A 151 19.92 -4.28 0.97
C PRO A 151 18.49 -3.87 0.67
N ASP A 152 18.31 -2.66 0.20
CA ASP A 152 17.03 -2.17 -0.32
C ASP A 152 16.72 -2.95 -1.62
N GLU A 153 15.78 -3.88 -1.53
CA GLU A 153 15.41 -4.77 -2.63
C GLU A 153 14.32 -4.19 -3.53
N LEU A 154 13.48 -3.31 -2.99
CA LEU A 154 12.36 -2.68 -3.70
C LEU A 154 12.41 -1.15 -3.56
N SER A 155 11.89 -0.44 -4.55
CA SER A 155 11.82 1.02 -4.51
C SER A 155 10.82 1.51 -3.46
N ASN A 156 11.16 2.55 -2.71
CA ASN A 156 10.30 3.22 -1.73
C ASN A 156 9.32 4.22 -2.35
N GLU A 157 9.39 4.41 -3.66
CA GLU A 157 8.52 5.33 -4.37
C GLU A 157 7.06 4.88 -4.32
N MET A 158 6.18 5.84 -4.03
CA MET A 158 4.74 5.65 -4.11
C MET A 158 4.31 5.48 -5.57
N ILE A 159 3.43 4.50 -5.83
CA ILE A 159 3.00 4.14 -7.18
C ILE A 159 1.57 4.61 -7.41
N PHE A 160 1.35 5.31 -8.52
CA PHE A 160 0.03 5.55 -9.10
C PHE A 160 -0.23 4.56 -10.23
N LEU A 161 -1.34 3.85 -10.13
CA LEU A 161 -1.80 2.87 -11.11
C LEU A 161 -2.88 3.45 -12.03
#